data_9230ed8d898745464e079df2c8c54bf8
#
_entry.id   9230ed8d898745464e079df2c8c54bf8
#
_cell.length_a   1.000
_cell.length_b   1.000
_cell.length_c   1.000
_cell.angle_alpha   90.00
_cell.angle_beta   90.00
_cell.angle_gamma   90.00
#
_symmetry.space_group_name_H-M   'P 1'
#
loop_
_entity.id
_entity.type
_entity.pdbx_description
1 polymer ?
#
loop_
_entity_poly.entity_id
_entity_poly.type
_entity_poly.pdbx_seq_one_letter_code
_entity_poly.pdbx_strand_id
1 'polypeptide(L)'
;MSRQPSYLGVVTAGWVAALKSSDSLERRLAAHALAEIGRTAREAIAPLTEALRDPESFVRVWAAAALARVQPENPDAIPALVAATRDGITFVRSLAAWHLGRLEPGHPGIASVVPELRQLLNDNDASVRAEVLVALENLAGKGAPPAELKSLAPTADPAASPRV
;
A
#
# COMPACT_ATOMS: atom_id res chain seq x y z
N MET A 1 -0.99 -33.14 10.18
CA MET A 1 -0.65 -31.94 10.97
C MET A 1 -0.65 -30.74 10.03
N SER A 2 -1.54 -29.80 10.21
CA SER A 2 -1.61 -28.58 9.38
C SER A 2 -0.41 -27.69 9.72
N ARG A 3 0.40 -27.35 8.72
CA ARG A 3 1.58 -26.50 8.90
C ARG A 3 1.07 -25.08 9.19
N GLN A 4 1.46 -24.50 10.34
CA GLN A 4 1.07 -23.12 10.68
C GLN A 4 1.66 -22.13 9.66
N PRO A 5 0.91 -21.08 9.26
CA PRO A 5 1.43 -20.04 8.40
C PRO A 5 2.64 -19.38 9.05
N SER A 6 3.70 -19.16 8.26
CA SER A 6 4.95 -18.59 8.78
C SER A 6 5.67 -17.77 7.70
N TYR A 7 6.46 -16.82 8.14
CA TYR A 7 7.38 -16.04 7.32
C TYR A 7 8.75 -16.02 7.99
N LEU A 8 9.82 -16.24 7.22
CA LEU A 8 11.19 -16.38 7.74
C LEU A 8 11.33 -17.37 8.91
N GLY A 9 10.54 -18.45 8.91
CA GLY A 9 10.56 -19.45 9.97
C GLY A 9 9.82 -19.07 11.27
N VAL A 10 9.30 -17.86 11.37
CA VAL A 10 8.50 -17.41 12.52
C VAL A 10 7.02 -17.56 12.20
N VAL A 11 6.28 -18.23 13.09
CA VAL A 11 4.82 -18.41 12.95
C VAL A 11 4.07 -17.09 13.17
N THR A 12 2.85 -17.00 12.64
CA THR A 12 2.01 -15.80 12.72
C THR A 12 1.91 -15.21 14.13
N ALA A 13 1.72 -16.05 15.16
CA ALA A 13 1.63 -15.59 16.55
C ALA A 13 2.89 -14.85 17.03
N GLY A 14 4.07 -15.24 16.56
CA GLY A 14 5.33 -14.54 16.86
C GLY A 14 5.35 -13.13 16.29
N TRP A 15 4.88 -12.96 15.04
CA TRP A 15 4.77 -11.65 14.41
C TRP A 15 3.69 -10.78 15.05
N VAL A 16 2.57 -11.37 15.45
CA VAL A 16 1.53 -10.67 16.22
C VAL A 16 2.08 -10.14 17.54
N ALA A 17 2.90 -10.92 18.24
CA ALA A 17 3.55 -10.44 19.46
C ALA A 17 4.55 -9.30 19.17
N ALA A 18 5.32 -9.40 18.09
CA ALA A 18 6.30 -8.39 17.69
C ALA A 18 5.68 -7.04 17.28
N LEU A 19 4.39 -7.00 16.89
CA LEU A 19 3.66 -5.73 16.68
C LEU A 19 3.57 -4.87 17.96
N LYS A 20 3.77 -5.45 19.14
CA LYS A 20 3.73 -4.76 20.43
C LYS A 20 5.11 -4.41 20.99
N SER A 21 6.17 -4.64 20.21
CA SER A 21 7.55 -4.31 20.63
C SER A 21 7.71 -2.80 20.88
N SER A 22 8.55 -2.46 21.83
CA SER A 22 8.99 -1.08 22.04
C SER A 22 9.86 -0.56 20.87
N ASP A 23 10.55 -1.47 20.15
CA ASP A 23 11.33 -1.15 18.96
C ASP A 23 10.43 -0.98 17.72
N SER A 24 10.45 0.20 17.13
CA SER A 24 9.70 0.51 15.91
C SER A 24 10.12 -0.32 14.70
N LEU A 25 11.40 -0.71 14.62
CA LEU A 25 11.89 -1.58 13.55
C LEU A 25 11.27 -2.99 13.66
N GLU A 26 11.19 -3.54 14.85
CA GLU A 26 10.54 -4.83 15.07
C GLU A 26 9.04 -4.76 14.74
N ARG A 27 8.33 -3.69 15.16
CA ARG A 27 6.92 -3.51 14.80
C ARG A 27 6.72 -3.41 13.29
N ARG A 28 7.60 -2.66 12.59
CA ARG A 28 7.58 -2.54 11.12
C ARG A 28 7.81 -3.88 10.44
N LEU A 29 8.82 -4.64 10.87
CA LEU A 29 9.10 -5.98 10.34
C LEU A 29 7.94 -6.95 10.57
N ALA A 30 7.31 -6.86 11.73
CA ALA A 30 6.14 -7.67 12.06
C ALA A 30 4.97 -7.37 11.11
N ALA A 31 4.64 -6.10 10.92
CA ALA A 31 3.58 -5.70 9.99
C ALA A 31 3.87 -6.15 8.54
N HIS A 32 5.12 -5.98 8.08
CA HIS A 32 5.56 -6.48 6.77
C HIS A 32 5.41 -8.01 6.66
N ALA A 33 5.91 -8.76 7.65
CA ALA A 33 5.83 -10.22 7.66
C ALA A 33 4.38 -10.72 7.61
N LEU A 34 3.48 -10.07 8.34
CA LEU A 34 2.05 -10.39 8.33
C LEU A 34 1.41 -10.08 6.97
N ALA A 35 1.85 -9.03 6.28
CA ALA A 35 1.44 -8.75 4.91
C ALA A 35 1.88 -9.86 3.94
N GLU A 36 3.10 -10.41 4.11
CA GLU A 36 3.59 -11.51 3.29
C GLU A 36 2.89 -12.85 3.58
N ILE A 37 2.52 -13.11 4.84
CA ILE A 37 1.70 -14.27 5.21
C ILE A 37 0.29 -14.16 4.61
N GLY A 38 -0.26 -12.95 4.53
CA GLY A 38 -1.52 -12.65 3.86
C GLY A 38 -2.74 -13.32 4.49
N ARG A 39 -3.69 -13.78 3.68
CA ARG A 39 -5.03 -14.27 4.08
C ARG A 39 -5.07 -15.31 5.21
N THR A 40 -3.96 -15.99 5.45
CA THR A 40 -3.87 -17.01 6.52
C THR A 40 -3.56 -16.42 7.88
N ALA A 41 -3.15 -15.14 7.96
CA ALA A 41 -2.82 -14.43 9.20
C ALA A 41 -4.05 -13.79 9.87
N ARG A 42 -5.20 -14.45 9.90
CA ARG A 42 -6.46 -13.87 10.40
C ARG A 42 -6.42 -13.42 11.86
N GLU A 43 -5.62 -14.07 12.69
CA GLU A 43 -5.40 -13.69 14.08
C GLU A 43 -4.71 -12.32 14.23
N ALA A 44 -4.08 -11.82 13.16
CA ALA A 44 -3.41 -10.53 13.15
C ALA A 44 -4.35 -9.35 12.87
N ILE A 45 -5.62 -9.57 12.48
CA ILE A 45 -6.54 -8.50 12.07
C ILE A 45 -6.67 -7.42 13.17
N ALA A 46 -7.02 -7.80 14.39
CA ALA A 46 -7.17 -6.84 15.48
C ALA A 46 -5.84 -6.14 15.85
N PRO A 47 -4.72 -6.85 16.05
CA PRO A 47 -3.41 -6.21 16.25
C PRO A 47 -2.97 -5.27 15.12
N LEU A 48 -3.23 -5.61 13.86
CA LEU A 48 -2.94 -4.74 12.72
C LEU A 48 -3.83 -3.50 12.69
N THR A 49 -5.10 -3.64 13.08
CA THR A 49 -6.01 -2.49 13.20
C THR A 49 -5.54 -1.51 14.30
N GLU A 50 -5.02 -2.03 15.41
CA GLU A 50 -4.37 -1.21 16.44
C GLU A 50 -3.13 -0.49 15.87
N ALA A 51 -2.30 -1.21 15.09
CA ALA A 51 -1.08 -0.68 14.48
C ALA A 51 -1.31 0.41 13.41
N LEU A 52 -2.54 0.59 12.92
CA LEU A 52 -2.89 1.75 12.08
C LEU A 52 -2.70 3.10 12.81
N ARG A 53 -2.63 3.09 14.13
CA ARG A 53 -2.41 4.28 14.98
C ARG A 53 -1.00 4.34 15.55
N ASP A 54 -0.08 3.53 15.05
CA ASP A 54 1.32 3.54 15.50
C ASP A 54 1.94 4.94 15.31
N PRO A 55 2.78 5.42 16.23
CA PRO A 55 3.48 6.69 16.07
C PRO A 55 4.34 6.73 14.80
N GLU A 56 4.90 5.58 14.40
CA GLU A 56 5.77 5.47 13.22
C GLU A 56 5.00 5.28 11.92
N SER A 57 5.21 6.17 10.96
CA SER A 57 4.52 6.13 9.66
C SER A 57 4.75 4.82 8.89
N PHE A 58 5.95 4.24 8.98
CA PHE A 58 6.26 2.97 8.33
C PHE A 58 5.47 1.80 8.93
N VAL A 59 5.24 1.82 10.24
CA VAL A 59 4.42 0.78 10.88
C VAL A 59 2.97 0.92 10.39
N ARG A 60 2.44 2.13 10.37
CA ARG A 60 1.06 2.39 9.91
C ARG A 60 0.83 1.93 8.47
N VAL A 61 1.73 2.27 7.54
CA VAL A 61 1.55 1.90 6.12
C VAL A 61 1.66 0.40 5.91
N TRP A 62 2.58 -0.28 6.59
CA TRP A 62 2.68 -1.74 6.51
C TRP A 62 1.50 -2.45 7.19
N ALA A 63 0.99 -1.92 8.29
CA ALA A 63 -0.22 -2.46 8.94
C ALA A 63 -1.43 -2.36 8.01
N ALA A 64 -1.61 -1.22 7.34
CA ALA A 64 -2.68 -1.02 6.37
C ALA A 64 -2.55 -1.98 5.16
N ALA A 65 -1.34 -2.13 4.64
CA ALA A 65 -1.05 -3.08 3.56
C ALA A 65 -1.30 -4.54 3.98
N ALA A 66 -0.93 -4.90 5.21
CA ALA A 66 -1.20 -6.22 5.76
C ALA A 66 -2.71 -6.48 5.88
N LEU A 67 -3.47 -5.52 6.41
CA LEU A 67 -4.93 -5.63 6.50
C LEU A 67 -5.58 -5.82 5.12
N ALA A 68 -5.17 -5.05 4.11
CA ALA A 68 -5.69 -5.19 2.75
C ALA A 68 -5.42 -6.58 2.14
N ARG A 69 -4.39 -7.28 2.58
CA ARG A 69 -4.05 -8.64 2.12
C ARG A 69 -4.67 -9.74 2.98
N VAL A 70 -4.75 -9.53 4.30
CA VAL A 70 -5.33 -10.50 5.24
C VAL A 70 -6.85 -10.53 5.13
N GLN A 71 -7.46 -9.36 5.02
CA GLN A 71 -8.90 -9.15 4.93
C GLN A 71 -9.21 -8.05 3.92
N PRO A 72 -9.34 -8.36 2.62
CA PRO A 72 -9.55 -7.37 1.56
C PRO A 72 -10.78 -6.47 1.77
N GLU A 73 -11.81 -6.97 2.43
CA GLU A 73 -13.03 -6.23 2.78
C GLU A 73 -12.90 -5.40 4.07
N ASN A 74 -11.72 -5.34 4.70
CA ASN A 74 -11.52 -4.55 5.90
C ASN A 74 -11.74 -3.06 5.62
N PRO A 75 -12.67 -2.39 6.32
CA PRO A 75 -13.05 -1.02 6.01
C PRO A 75 -11.96 0.01 6.31
N ASP A 76 -10.98 -0.32 7.17
CA ASP A 76 -9.95 0.61 7.60
C ASP A 76 -8.69 0.54 6.71
N ALA A 77 -8.47 -0.56 5.98
CA ALA A 77 -7.25 -0.81 5.26
C ALA A 77 -7.00 0.21 4.13
N ILE A 78 -7.96 0.38 3.22
CA ILE A 78 -7.82 1.31 2.10
C ILE A 78 -7.79 2.77 2.55
N PRO A 79 -8.68 3.24 3.44
CA PRO A 79 -8.57 4.60 3.98
C PRO A 79 -7.22 4.89 4.64
N ALA A 80 -6.63 3.93 5.35
CA ALA A 80 -5.32 4.10 5.97
C ALA A 80 -4.19 4.19 4.93
N LEU A 81 -4.22 3.37 3.85
CA LEU A 81 -3.27 3.49 2.74
C LEU A 81 -3.42 4.84 2.02
N VAL A 82 -4.65 5.28 1.76
CA VAL A 82 -4.93 6.60 1.17
C VAL A 82 -4.42 7.72 2.08
N ALA A 83 -4.61 7.64 3.39
CA ALA A 83 -4.05 8.62 4.32
C ALA A 83 -2.50 8.65 4.25
N ALA A 84 -1.85 7.48 4.12
CA ALA A 84 -0.40 7.38 4.01
C ALA A 84 0.16 8.00 2.71
N THR A 85 -0.65 8.17 1.66
CA THR A 85 -0.23 8.90 0.45
C THR A 85 -0.02 10.40 0.68
N ARG A 86 -0.44 10.93 1.82
CA ARG A 86 -0.25 12.33 2.24
C ARG A 86 0.74 12.48 3.38
N ASP A 87 1.51 11.43 3.70
CA ASP A 87 2.51 11.46 4.76
C ASP A 87 3.66 12.45 4.43
N GLY A 88 4.23 13.06 5.46
CA GLY A 88 5.37 13.97 5.30
C GLY A 88 6.63 13.29 4.74
N ILE A 89 6.77 11.98 4.94
CA ILE A 89 7.91 11.19 4.48
C ILE A 89 7.65 10.72 3.04
N THR A 90 8.47 11.18 2.09
CA THR A 90 8.37 10.82 0.66
C THR A 90 8.25 9.32 0.43
N PHE A 91 9.11 8.55 1.10
CA PHE A 91 9.14 7.10 0.92
C PHE A 91 7.84 6.42 1.42
N VAL A 92 7.19 6.96 2.45
CA VAL A 92 5.89 6.47 2.92
C VAL A 92 4.81 6.73 1.87
N ARG A 93 4.82 7.90 1.21
CA ARG A 93 3.88 8.23 0.13
C ARG A 93 4.06 7.27 -1.06
N SER A 94 5.31 7.05 -1.49
CA SER A 94 5.61 6.08 -2.56
C SER A 94 5.18 4.67 -2.20
N LEU A 95 5.48 4.23 -0.97
CA LEU A 95 5.13 2.90 -0.49
C LEU A 95 3.61 2.70 -0.43
N ALA A 96 2.87 3.72 -0.01
CA ALA A 96 1.42 3.69 -0.01
C ALA A 96 0.85 3.56 -1.44
N ALA A 97 1.36 4.35 -2.39
CA ALA A 97 0.98 4.26 -3.80
C ALA A 97 1.29 2.86 -4.37
N TRP A 98 2.46 2.31 -4.07
CA TRP A 98 2.86 0.97 -4.47
C TRP A 98 1.89 -0.11 -3.96
N HIS A 99 1.50 -0.05 -2.68
CA HIS A 99 0.53 -1.01 -2.12
C HIS A 99 -0.85 -0.87 -2.75
N LEU A 100 -1.32 0.36 -2.97
CA LEU A 100 -2.60 0.63 -3.61
C LEU A 100 -2.63 0.10 -5.06
N GLY A 101 -1.54 0.26 -5.82
CA GLY A 101 -1.40 -0.30 -7.17
C GLY A 101 -1.37 -1.83 -7.23
N ARG A 102 -1.12 -2.49 -6.11
CA ARG A 102 -1.03 -3.96 -6.01
C ARG A 102 -2.28 -4.63 -5.45
N LEU A 103 -3.35 -3.89 -5.25
CA LEU A 103 -4.64 -4.48 -4.88
C LEU A 103 -5.04 -5.59 -5.86
N GLU A 104 -5.61 -6.68 -5.34
CA GLU A 104 -6.02 -7.81 -6.18
C GLU A 104 -7.15 -7.41 -7.14
N PRO A 105 -7.24 -8.04 -8.32
CA PRO A 105 -8.35 -7.84 -9.23
C PRO A 105 -9.70 -8.06 -8.53
N GLY A 106 -10.64 -7.12 -8.73
CA GLY A 106 -11.94 -7.18 -8.07
C GLY A 106 -11.97 -6.68 -6.62
N HIS A 107 -10.86 -6.16 -6.09
CA HIS A 107 -10.86 -5.55 -4.77
C HIS A 107 -11.86 -4.36 -4.73
N PRO A 108 -12.79 -4.31 -3.74
CA PRO A 108 -13.85 -3.29 -3.71
C PRO A 108 -13.34 -1.85 -3.62
N GLY A 109 -12.13 -1.66 -3.09
CA GLY A 109 -11.50 -0.35 -2.96
C GLY A 109 -10.91 0.24 -4.24
N ILE A 110 -10.79 -0.51 -5.35
CA ILE A 110 -10.10 -0.02 -6.56
C ILE A 110 -10.75 1.26 -7.09
N ALA A 111 -12.08 1.31 -7.15
CA ALA A 111 -12.79 2.47 -7.68
C ALA A 111 -12.54 3.77 -6.87
N SER A 112 -12.38 3.65 -5.55
CA SER A 112 -12.10 4.79 -4.68
C SER A 112 -10.63 5.22 -4.68
N VAL A 113 -9.72 4.30 -4.99
CA VAL A 113 -8.27 4.53 -4.97
C VAL A 113 -7.79 5.33 -6.19
N VAL A 114 -8.35 5.09 -7.37
CA VAL A 114 -7.89 5.72 -8.62
C VAL A 114 -7.93 7.25 -8.57
N PRO A 115 -9.01 7.92 -8.12
CA PRO A 115 -9.02 9.38 -7.98
C PRO A 115 -7.95 9.91 -7.02
N GLU A 116 -7.69 9.19 -5.92
CA GLU A 116 -6.68 9.56 -4.93
C GLU A 116 -5.25 9.46 -5.49
N LEU A 117 -4.95 8.37 -6.19
CA LEU A 117 -3.65 8.22 -6.86
C LEU A 117 -3.42 9.30 -7.92
N ARG A 118 -4.45 9.72 -8.65
CA ARG A 118 -4.33 10.80 -9.62
C ARG A 118 -3.90 12.13 -9.01
N GLN A 119 -4.34 12.45 -7.80
CA GLN A 119 -3.90 13.67 -7.12
C GLN A 119 -2.40 13.66 -6.87
N LEU A 120 -1.80 12.47 -6.61
CA LEU A 120 -0.38 12.31 -6.40
C LEU A 120 0.47 12.42 -7.68
N LEU A 121 -0.12 12.48 -8.87
CA LEU A 121 0.62 12.81 -10.09
C LEU A 121 1.21 14.24 -10.02
N ASN A 122 0.71 15.06 -9.12
CA ASN A 122 1.23 16.40 -8.84
C ASN A 122 2.10 16.46 -7.57
N ASP A 123 2.53 15.29 -7.03
CA ASP A 123 3.43 15.26 -5.87
C ASP A 123 4.75 16.00 -6.20
N ASN A 124 5.29 16.71 -5.23
CA ASN A 124 6.54 17.44 -5.40
C ASN A 124 7.72 16.54 -5.74
N ASP A 125 7.69 15.29 -5.27
CA ASP A 125 8.78 14.33 -5.47
C ASP A 125 8.55 13.48 -6.73
N ALA A 126 9.56 13.44 -7.60
CA ALA A 126 9.50 12.70 -8.86
C ALA A 126 9.37 11.19 -8.67
N SER A 127 9.93 10.63 -7.60
CA SER A 127 9.83 9.19 -7.31
C SER A 127 8.41 8.80 -6.91
N VAL A 128 7.70 9.66 -6.18
CA VAL A 128 6.27 9.46 -5.88
C VAL A 128 5.44 9.48 -7.15
N ARG A 129 5.65 10.49 -8.02
CA ARG A 129 4.92 10.58 -9.30
C ARG A 129 5.15 9.34 -10.19
N ALA A 130 6.40 8.86 -10.25
CA ALA A 130 6.74 7.65 -11.02
C ALA A 130 6.03 6.40 -10.47
N GLU A 131 6.04 6.22 -9.16
CA GLU A 131 5.37 5.08 -8.51
C GLU A 131 3.86 5.12 -8.72
N VAL A 132 3.27 6.31 -8.67
CA VAL A 132 1.84 6.52 -8.93
C VAL A 132 1.45 6.12 -10.36
N LEU A 133 2.29 6.45 -11.36
CA LEU A 133 2.04 6.01 -12.75
C LEU A 133 2.01 4.50 -12.84
N VAL A 134 3.00 3.82 -12.25
CA VAL A 134 3.04 2.35 -12.21
C VAL A 134 1.82 1.77 -11.48
N ALA A 135 1.43 2.39 -10.37
CA ALA A 135 0.25 1.97 -9.61
C ALA A 135 -1.04 2.08 -10.45
N LEU A 136 -1.23 3.19 -11.14
CA LEU A 136 -2.40 3.39 -12.01
C LEU A 136 -2.42 2.42 -13.18
N GLU A 137 -1.27 2.15 -13.82
CA GLU A 137 -1.16 1.14 -14.88
C GLU A 137 -1.54 -0.26 -14.38
N ASN A 138 -1.05 -0.64 -13.20
CA ASN A 138 -1.39 -1.91 -12.58
C ASN A 138 -2.89 -2.04 -12.30
N LEU A 139 -3.54 -0.97 -11.85
CA LEU A 139 -4.98 -0.98 -11.57
C LEU A 139 -5.83 -0.97 -12.83
N ALA A 140 -5.34 -0.38 -13.93
CA ALA A 140 -6.01 -0.39 -15.23
C ALA A 140 -6.31 -1.81 -15.73
N GLY A 141 -5.34 -2.69 -15.60
CA GLY A 141 -5.50 -4.11 -15.96
C GLY A 141 -6.42 -4.91 -15.02
N LYS A 142 -6.84 -4.32 -13.89
CA LYS A 142 -7.60 -5.00 -12.83
C LYS A 142 -9.04 -4.53 -12.67
N GLY A 143 -9.56 -3.73 -13.62
CA GLY A 143 -10.94 -3.26 -13.62
C GLY A 143 -11.12 -1.78 -13.30
N ALA A 144 -10.04 -0.99 -13.27
CA ALA A 144 -10.18 0.46 -13.31
C ALA A 144 -10.75 0.88 -14.67
N PRO A 145 -11.71 1.83 -14.72
CA PRO A 145 -12.36 2.19 -15.98
C PRO A 145 -11.36 2.75 -17.00
N PRO A 146 -11.31 2.19 -18.24
CA PRO A 146 -10.29 2.55 -19.24
C PRO A 146 -10.33 4.02 -19.70
N ALA A 147 -11.50 4.66 -19.60
CA ALA A 147 -11.67 6.06 -20.01
C ALA A 147 -10.86 7.04 -19.16
N GLU A 148 -10.58 6.66 -17.92
CA GLU A 148 -9.90 7.51 -16.97
C GLU A 148 -8.37 7.48 -17.12
N LEU A 149 -7.82 6.48 -17.78
CA LEU A 149 -6.37 6.29 -17.96
C LEU A 149 -5.84 6.91 -19.24
N LYS A 150 -6.70 7.08 -20.26
CA LYS A 150 -6.30 7.70 -21.54
C LYS A 150 -5.90 9.17 -21.43
N SER A 151 -6.32 9.86 -20.36
CA SER A 151 -5.93 11.25 -20.10
C SER A 151 -4.60 11.40 -19.36
N LEU A 152 -3.93 10.31 -19.03
CA LEU A 152 -2.66 10.29 -18.28
C LEU A 152 -1.42 10.26 -19.19
N ALA A 153 -1.58 10.18 -20.50
CA ALA A 153 -0.44 10.37 -21.39
C ALA A 153 0.19 11.72 -21.05
N PRO A 154 1.50 11.78 -20.71
CA PRO A 154 2.16 13.05 -20.50
C PRO A 154 1.91 13.88 -21.76
N THR A 155 1.31 15.05 -21.60
CA THR A 155 1.27 16.03 -22.68
C THR A 155 2.73 16.22 -23.09
N ALA A 156 3.07 15.75 -24.30
CA ALA A 156 4.40 15.94 -24.83
C ALA A 156 4.75 17.41 -24.68
N ASP A 157 5.83 17.71 -23.96
CA ASP A 157 6.31 19.06 -23.79
C ASP A 157 6.57 19.64 -25.18
N PRO A 158 5.79 20.64 -25.64
CA PRO A 158 5.99 21.22 -26.96
C PRO A 158 7.31 22.01 -27.09
N ALA A 159 8.08 22.10 -25.98
CA ALA A 159 9.34 22.82 -25.91
C ALA A 159 10.59 21.93 -26.12
N ALA A 160 10.44 20.61 -26.30
CA ALA A 160 11.55 19.73 -26.64
C ALA A 160 11.88 19.80 -28.17
N SER A 161 12.21 20.99 -28.67
CA SER A 161 12.84 21.13 -29.99
C SER A 161 14.29 20.64 -29.92
N PRO A 162 14.73 19.72 -30.79
CA PRO A 162 16.12 19.33 -30.85
C PRO A 162 16.97 20.57 -31.24
N ARG A 163 17.89 20.94 -30.38
CA ARG A 163 18.93 21.87 -30.72
C ARG A 163 19.87 21.18 -31.76
N VAL A 164 19.84 21.67 -32.97
CA VAL A 164 20.78 21.36 -34.04
C VAL A 164 22.17 21.85 -33.64
#